data_c081533ad809833b1ee4e376247a09a8
#
_entry.id   c081533ad809833b1ee4e376247a09a8
#
_cell.length_a   1.000
_cell.length_b   1.000
_cell.length_c   1.000
_cell.angle_alpha   90.00
_cell.angle_beta   90.00
_cell.angle_gamma   90.00
#
_symmetry.space_group_name_H-M   'P 1'
#
loop_
_entity.id
_entity.type
_entity.pdbx_description
1 polymer ?
#
loop_
_entity_poly.entity_id
_entity_poly.type
_entity_poly.pdbx_seq_one_letter_code
_entity_poly.pdbx_strand_id
1 'polypeptide(L)'
;MMSVLMWRSCLSRFSLNGPRAIALGLCTFSVWLPQSLTADEQHHSFSLATHCPAGFKLSEERRCELNSLYDNYRSPHDSGVGGPRAGLPEIRDGFSPQVIDLGRYLFFDPLLSADKNIACSSCHDPDYGFADGLGRARGINKAVLDRSAPSLWNIGFFDTLLWDGSKSSLEEQLIGPLYSDNEMGNRPDQLIANLRSNAIYRDLFTVAFGPGEIQLDQVYTAITAFESSLVSLNSRYDFYAHGLQTALSPSELEGLNVFRSFVSRCGECHTPPLFSNQEITIIGVPEPEGRPFDPGAGATSGIPSQRGGFRVPSLRNIAKTAPYMHQGNFESLRDTVAFYNGGRGHAVPEDENLLIHWHIWEPDLREEELDRLVDFLHALTDEGFMPEIPRRLPSGLTPGRAMNRNNLTSR
;
A
#
# COMPACT_ATOMS: atom_id res chain seq x y z
N MET A 1 24.61 13.61 29.62
CA MET A 1 24.72 14.86 30.36
C MET A 1 23.35 15.26 30.85
N MET A 2 23.27 15.27 32.05
CA MET A 2 22.61 15.95 33.18
C MET A 2 21.26 15.40 33.59
N SER A 3 21.34 14.62 34.67
CA SER A 3 20.24 14.29 35.60
C SER A 3 19.84 15.52 36.36
N VAL A 4 18.52 15.73 36.59
CA VAL A 4 18.01 16.64 37.61
C VAL A 4 17.20 15.83 38.59
N LEU A 5 17.75 15.67 39.79
CA LEU A 5 17.07 15.19 41.00
C LEU A 5 16.11 16.27 41.49
N MET A 6 14.88 15.88 41.81
CA MET A 6 14.01 16.67 42.68
C MET A 6 13.87 15.99 44.03
N TRP A 7 14.49 16.63 45.05
CA TRP A 7 14.24 16.40 46.46
C TRP A 7 12.97 17.15 46.86
N ARG A 8 12.07 16.51 47.54
CA ARG A 8 11.09 17.19 48.42
C ARG A 8 11.22 16.70 49.85
N SER A 9 11.55 17.65 50.68
CA SER A 9 11.71 17.55 52.12
C SER A 9 10.39 17.32 52.84
N CYS A 10 10.41 16.37 53.80
CA CYS A 10 9.41 16.21 54.84
C CYS A 10 9.83 17.07 56.04
N LEU A 11 9.09 18.13 56.32
CA LEU A 11 9.18 18.89 57.58
C LEU A 11 7.97 18.49 58.46
N SER A 12 8.19 17.72 59.53
CA SER A 12 7.26 17.58 60.61
C SER A 12 7.73 18.38 61.82
N ARG A 13 6.86 19.26 62.31
CA ARG A 13 7.05 20.04 63.55
C ARG A 13 6.96 19.10 64.75
N PHE A 14 7.96 19.15 65.60
CA PHE A 14 7.93 18.54 66.94
C PHE A 14 7.55 19.59 68.00
N SER A 15 6.53 19.25 68.81
CA SER A 15 6.22 19.91 70.08
C SER A 15 6.87 19.09 71.18
N LEU A 16 7.58 19.75 72.09
CA LEU A 16 8.26 19.18 73.19
C LEU A 16 7.23 18.93 74.38
N ASN A 17 7.17 17.68 74.89
CA ASN A 17 7.16 17.38 76.36
C ASN A 17 6.82 15.88 76.55
N GLY A 18 7.77 15.14 77.20
CA GLY A 18 7.56 13.81 77.74
C GLY A 18 8.74 12.81 77.48
N PRO A 19 9.00 11.87 78.44
CA PRO A 19 10.31 11.26 78.59
C PRO A 19 10.60 10.11 77.57
N ARG A 20 11.88 9.89 77.39
CA ARG A 20 12.59 9.01 76.46
C ARG A 20 12.14 7.53 76.50
N ALA A 21 11.78 6.98 75.35
CA ALA A 21 11.88 5.58 75.07
C ALA A 21 12.61 5.44 73.69
N ILE A 22 13.74 4.71 73.67
CA ILE A 22 14.52 4.40 72.50
C ILE A 22 13.85 3.22 71.79
N ALA A 23 13.26 3.44 70.64
CA ALA A 23 12.80 2.38 69.73
C ALA A 23 13.80 2.24 68.56
N LEU A 24 14.53 1.11 68.53
CA LEU A 24 15.33 0.71 67.36
C LEU A 24 14.36 0.29 66.23
N GLY A 25 14.23 1.13 65.21
CA GLY A 25 13.53 0.78 63.98
C GLY A 25 14.46 -0.01 63.04
N LEU A 26 14.16 -1.28 62.85
CA LEU A 26 14.75 -2.08 61.77
C LEU A 26 14.18 -1.61 60.44
N CYS A 27 14.98 -0.90 59.64
CA CYS A 27 14.67 -0.65 58.24
C CYS A 27 14.97 -1.92 57.41
N THR A 28 13.93 -2.63 57.01
CA THR A 28 14.05 -3.70 56.02
C THR A 28 14.14 -3.06 54.63
N PHE A 29 15.31 -3.11 54.02
CA PHE A 29 15.48 -2.78 52.61
C PHE A 29 14.92 -3.93 51.77
N SER A 30 13.75 -3.73 51.14
CA SER A 30 13.26 -4.61 50.09
C SER A 30 14.03 -4.29 48.81
N VAL A 31 14.95 -5.15 48.43
CA VAL A 31 15.62 -5.11 47.13
C VAL A 31 14.61 -5.60 46.10
N TRP A 32 14.07 -4.69 45.31
CA TRP A 32 13.34 -5.02 44.10
C TRP A 32 14.35 -5.51 43.04
N LEU A 33 14.45 -6.81 42.85
CA LEU A 33 15.11 -7.39 41.68
C LEU A 33 14.14 -7.20 40.49
N PRO A 34 14.62 -6.68 39.34
CA PRO A 34 13.80 -6.69 38.15
C PRO A 34 13.51 -8.15 37.78
N GLN A 35 12.23 -8.52 37.77
CA GLN A 35 11.80 -9.80 37.18
C GLN A 35 12.16 -9.77 35.73
N SER A 36 13.14 -10.58 35.33
CA SER A 36 13.37 -10.90 33.91
C SER A 36 12.12 -11.63 33.42
N LEU A 37 11.40 -11.01 32.47
CA LEU A 37 10.34 -11.65 31.70
C LEU A 37 10.91 -12.93 31.12
N THR A 38 10.32 -14.06 31.48
CA THR A 38 10.73 -15.36 30.96
C THR A 38 10.34 -15.47 29.49
N ALA A 39 11.08 -16.25 28.71
CA ALA A 39 10.80 -16.44 27.26
C ALA A 39 9.35 -16.91 26.99
N ASP A 40 8.72 -17.52 28.00
CA ASP A 40 7.34 -18.01 27.94
C ASP A 40 6.29 -16.86 27.95
N GLU A 41 6.56 -15.73 28.62
CA GLU A 41 5.68 -14.56 28.62
C GLU A 41 5.74 -13.78 27.27
N GLN A 42 6.81 -13.94 26.48
CA GLN A 42 6.91 -13.34 25.15
C GLN A 42 6.11 -14.13 24.10
N HIS A 43 5.89 -15.44 24.28
CA HIS A 43 5.13 -16.29 23.36
C HIS A 43 3.62 -15.99 23.33
N HIS A 44 3.03 -15.56 24.43
CA HIS A 44 1.59 -15.27 24.51
C HIS A 44 1.16 -13.91 23.94
N SER A 45 2.03 -13.17 23.28
CA SER A 45 1.76 -11.80 22.85
C SER A 45 1.28 -11.65 21.39
N PHE A 46 1.35 -12.68 20.56
CA PHE A 46 0.90 -12.63 19.17
C PHE A 46 -0.35 -13.47 18.99
N SER A 47 -1.39 -12.85 18.45
CA SER A 47 -2.63 -13.52 18.04
C SER A 47 -3.08 -12.97 16.72
N LEU A 48 -3.72 -13.81 15.90
CA LEU A 48 -4.32 -13.40 14.63
C LEU A 48 -5.71 -12.83 14.86
N ALA A 49 -6.10 -11.87 14.05
CA ALA A 49 -7.42 -11.27 14.09
C ALA A 49 -8.52 -12.33 13.86
N THR A 50 -9.64 -12.16 14.54
CA THR A 50 -10.84 -13.00 14.41
C THR A 50 -11.98 -12.30 13.68
N HIS A 51 -11.77 -11.05 13.26
CA HIS A 51 -12.69 -10.22 12.51
C HIS A 51 -12.07 -9.83 11.18
N CYS A 52 -12.89 -9.58 10.19
CA CYS A 52 -12.43 -9.13 8.88
C CYS A 52 -11.92 -7.69 8.92
N PRO A 53 -11.00 -7.33 8.01
CA PRO A 53 -10.57 -5.94 7.86
C PRO A 53 -11.73 -5.05 7.40
N ALA A 54 -11.55 -3.73 7.52
CA ALA A 54 -12.53 -2.76 7.03
C ALA A 54 -12.82 -2.99 5.53
N GLY A 55 -14.07 -2.78 5.13
CA GLY A 55 -14.53 -3.09 3.77
C GLY A 55 -14.92 -4.55 3.54
N PHE A 56 -14.83 -5.41 4.57
CA PHE A 56 -15.23 -6.82 4.48
C PHE A 56 -16.18 -7.22 5.60
N LYS A 57 -17.08 -8.15 5.33
CA LYS A 57 -17.97 -8.80 6.30
C LYS A 57 -17.58 -10.26 6.47
N LEU A 58 -17.77 -10.81 7.67
CA LEU A 58 -17.57 -12.23 7.93
C LEU A 58 -18.79 -13.01 7.46
N SER A 59 -18.61 -13.98 6.54
CA SER A 59 -19.65 -14.88 6.09
C SER A 59 -19.94 -15.99 7.11
N GLU A 60 -20.99 -16.80 6.86
CA GLU A 60 -21.34 -17.98 7.69
C GLU A 60 -20.22 -19.03 7.67
N GLU A 61 -19.48 -19.14 6.57
CA GLU A 61 -18.32 -20.03 6.39
C GLU A 61 -17.05 -19.48 7.02
N ARG A 62 -17.15 -18.36 7.78
CA ARG A 62 -16.05 -17.67 8.44
C ARG A 62 -14.97 -17.15 7.47
N ARG A 63 -15.43 -16.63 6.33
CA ARG A 63 -14.62 -16.01 5.29
C ARG A 63 -14.91 -14.52 5.20
N CYS A 64 -13.91 -13.74 4.87
CA CYS A 64 -14.07 -12.31 4.64
C CYS A 64 -14.48 -12.08 3.19
N GLU A 65 -15.69 -11.58 3.01
CA GLU A 65 -16.28 -11.22 1.73
C GLU A 65 -16.40 -9.70 1.63
N LEU A 66 -16.16 -9.16 0.44
CA LEU A 66 -16.29 -7.72 0.20
C LEU A 66 -17.65 -7.22 0.67
N ASN A 67 -17.66 -6.04 1.29
CA ASN A 67 -18.87 -5.34 1.71
C ASN A 67 -18.69 -3.85 1.37
N SER A 68 -19.18 -3.45 0.23
CA SER A 68 -19.00 -2.10 -0.30
C SER A 68 -20.34 -1.45 -0.66
N LEU A 69 -20.31 -0.14 -0.88
CA LEU A 69 -21.47 0.59 -1.40
C LEU A 69 -21.90 0.06 -2.78
N TYR A 70 -20.98 -0.52 -3.54
CA TYR A 70 -21.21 -1.05 -4.89
C TYR A 70 -22.00 -2.35 -4.90
N ASP A 71 -22.10 -3.08 -3.78
CA ASP A 71 -22.93 -4.29 -3.65
C ASP A 71 -24.43 -4.00 -3.79
N ASN A 72 -24.82 -2.75 -3.61
CA ASN A 72 -26.21 -2.31 -3.75
C ASN A 72 -26.68 -2.16 -5.22
N TYR A 73 -25.75 -2.27 -6.18
CA TYR A 73 -26.06 -2.10 -7.60
C TYR A 73 -26.19 -3.44 -8.30
N ARG A 74 -27.39 -4.02 -8.23
CA ARG A 74 -27.72 -5.30 -8.88
C ARG A 74 -28.33 -5.13 -10.26
N SER A 75 -28.65 -3.91 -10.66
CA SER A 75 -29.34 -3.61 -11.91
C SER A 75 -28.81 -2.32 -12.54
N PRO A 76 -28.78 -2.22 -13.88
CA PRO A 76 -28.54 -0.96 -14.58
C PRO A 76 -29.49 0.16 -14.19
N HIS A 77 -30.62 -0.15 -13.56
CA HIS A 77 -31.60 0.83 -13.07
C HIS A 77 -31.28 1.33 -11.65
N ASP A 78 -30.46 0.62 -10.88
CA ASP A 78 -30.00 1.01 -9.57
C ASP A 78 -28.85 1.97 -9.76
N SER A 79 -29.12 3.25 -9.88
CA SER A 79 -28.10 4.24 -10.22
C SER A 79 -27.81 5.18 -9.09
N GLY A 80 -26.53 5.28 -8.74
CA GLY A 80 -26.00 6.47 -8.11
C GLY A 80 -26.02 7.66 -9.06
N VAL A 81 -25.88 8.85 -8.51
CA VAL A 81 -25.76 10.08 -9.27
C VAL A 81 -24.27 10.30 -9.58
N GLY A 82 -23.90 10.42 -10.85
CA GLY A 82 -22.60 11.00 -11.19
C GLY A 82 -21.59 10.16 -11.95
N GLY A 83 -21.93 8.99 -12.50
CA GLY A 83 -20.99 8.26 -13.35
C GLY A 83 -21.62 7.17 -14.20
N PRO A 84 -20.92 6.69 -15.24
CA PRO A 84 -21.30 5.48 -15.90
C PRO A 84 -21.32 4.35 -14.87
N ARG A 85 -22.34 3.54 -14.91
CA ARG A 85 -22.55 2.41 -13.99
C ARG A 85 -21.64 1.27 -14.41
N ALA A 86 -20.43 1.26 -13.90
CA ALA A 86 -19.63 0.06 -13.92
C ALA A 86 -19.78 -0.61 -12.56
N GLY A 87 -20.24 -1.84 -12.53
CA GLY A 87 -20.10 -2.70 -11.36
C GLY A 87 -18.62 -2.91 -11.07
N LEU A 88 -18.29 -3.32 -9.84
CA LEU A 88 -16.94 -3.81 -9.55
C LEU A 88 -16.69 -5.10 -10.33
N PRO A 89 -15.48 -5.33 -10.84
CA PRO A 89 -15.07 -6.65 -11.28
C PRO A 89 -15.03 -7.63 -10.10
N GLU A 90 -14.89 -8.90 -10.39
CA GLU A 90 -14.69 -9.90 -9.36
C GLU A 90 -13.44 -9.59 -8.54
N ILE A 91 -13.54 -9.71 -7.22
CA ILE A 91 -12.40 -9.52 -6.30
C ILE A 91 -11.90 -10.88 -5.83
N ARG A 92 -10.60 -10.96 -5.61
CA ARG A 92 -9.99 -12.09 -4.94
C ARG A 92 -10.21 -11.97 -3.43
N ASP A 93 -11.28 -12.53 -2.91
CA ASP A 93 -11.67 -12.54 -1.49
C ASP A 93 -11.91 -13.96 -0.95
N GLY A 94 -12.69 -14.10 0.10
CA GLY A 94 -13.05 -15.39 0.67
C GLY A 94 -11.97 -16.02 1.57
N PHE A 95 -11.01 -15.24 2.04
CA PHE A 95 -10.01 -15.70 3.02
C PHE A 95 -10.53 -15.58 4.46
N SER A 96 -10.02 -16.44 5.36
CA SER A 96 -10.30 -16.24 6.79
C SER A 96 -9.60 -15.00 7.34
N PRO A 97 -10.15 -14.35 8.40
CA PRO A 97 -9.47 -13.23 9.05
C PRO A 97 -8.04 -13.56 9.48
N GLN A 98 -7.81 -14.81 9.92
CA GLN A 98 -6.50 -15.27 10.36
C GLN A 98 -5.48 -15.33 9.23
N VAL A 99 -5.88 -15.78 8.05
CA VAL A 99 -4.99 -15.81 6.86
C VAL A 99 -4.62 -14.40 6.43
N ILE A 100 -5.59 -13.48 6.40
CA ILE A 100 -5.35 -12.07 6.05
C ILE A 100 -4.40 -11.42 7.07
N ASP A 101 -4.62 -11.64 8.36
CA ASP A 101 -3.81 -11.02 9.40
C ASP A 101 -2.40 -11.62 9.50
N LEU A 102 -2.23 -12.92 9.23
CA LEU A 102 -0.92 -13.53 9.04
C LEU A 102 -0.17 -12.88 7.87
N GLY A 103 -0.87 -12.65 6.75
CA GLY A 103 -0.33 -11.94 5.59
C GLY A 103 0.12 -10.54 5.94
N ARG A 104 -0.63 -9.83 6.78
CA ARG A 104 -0.23 -8.50 7.29
C ARG A 104 1.10 -8.56 8.05
N TYR A 105 1.30 -9.52 8.96
CA TYR A 105 2.58 -9.68 9.64
C TYR A 105 3.71 -9.97 8.67
N LEU A 106 3.51 -10.88 7.72
CA LEU A 106 4.52 -11.25 6.71
C LEU A 106 4.87 -10.05 5.80
N PHE A 107 3.88 -9.27 5.39
CA PHE A 107 4.07 -8.10 4.52
C PHE A 107 4.98 -7.03 5.14
N PHE A 108 4.92 -6.86 6.45
CA PHE A 108 5.74 -5.90 7.18
C PHE A 108 7.06 -6.49 7.71
N ASP A 109 7.30 -7.81 7.57
CA ASP A 109 8.43 -8.48 8.21
C ASP A 109 9.65 -8.60 7.29
N PRO A 110 10.76 -7.91 7.62
CA PRO A 110 12.02 -8.05 6.88
C PRO A 110 12.62 -9.47 6.90
N LEU A 111 12.13 -10.37 7.75
CA LEU A 111 12.55 -11.79 7.77
C LEU A 111 12.45 -12.44 6.38
N LEU A 112 11.57 -11.92 5.52
CA LEU A 112 11.35 -12.43 4.17
C LEU A 112 12.42 -12.01 3.15
N SER A 113 13.31 -11.05 3.46
CA SER A 113 14.44 -10.71 2.60
C SER A 113 15.73 -11.45 2.99
N ALA A 114 16.66 -11.56 2.06
CA ALA A 114 17.93 -12.26 2.27
C ALA A 114 18.78 -11.63 3.37
N ASP A 115 18.81 -10.30 3.42
CA ASP A 115 19.57 -9.49 4.38
C ASP A 115 18.77 -9.10 5.63
N LYS A 116 17.47 -9.45 5.68
CA LYS A 116 16.53 -9.12 6.77
C LYS A 116 16.40 -7.62 7.06
N ASN A 117 16.51 -6.79 6.03
CA ASN A 117 16.40 -5.34 6.14
C ASN A 117 15.23 -4.77 5.33
N ILE A 118 14.70 -5.53 4.37
CA ILE A 118 13.62 -5.09 3.47
C ILE A 118 12.40 -6.00 3.64
N ALA A 119 11.23 -5.39 3.70
CA ALA A 119 9.92 -6.05 3.65
C ALA A 119 9.12 -5.56 2.44
N CYS A 120 7.97 -6.16 2.13
CA CYS A 120 7.07 -5.65 1.09
C CYS A 120 6.70 -4.19 1.35
N SER A 121 6.45 -3.85 2.62
CA SER A 121 6.18 -2.49 3.07
C SER A 121 7.34 -1.49 2.90
N SER A 122 8.53 -1.94 2.54
CA SER A 122 9.63 -1.03 2.21
C SER A 122 9.47 -0.38 0.83
N CYS A 123 8.74 -1.05 -0.08
CA CYS A 123 8.37 -0.52 -1.40
C CYS A 123 6.87 -0.17 -1.48
N HIS A 124 6.06 -0.73 -0.58
CA HIS A 124 4.60 -0.53 -0.53
C HIS A 124 4.17 -0.02 0.85
N ASP A 125 4.59 1.21 1.18
CA ASP A 125 4.33 1.82 2.49
C ASP A 125 2.93 2.48 2.53
N PRO A 126 2.10 2.18 3.55
CA PRO A 126 0.78 2.80 3.70
C PRO A 126 0.78 4.33 3.68
N ASP A 127 1.82 4.98 4.23
CA ASP A 127 1.91 6.44 4.27
C ASP A 127 2.07 7.07 2.87
N TYR A 128 2.52 6.29 1.89
CA TYR A 128 2.64 6.66 0.48
C TYR A 128 1.58 5.98 -0.41
N GLY A 129 0.43 5.63 0.15
CA GLY A 129 -0.64 4.96 -0.60
C GLY A 129 -0.23 3.59 -1.13
N PHE A 130 0.59 2.85 -0.38
CA PHE A 130 1.21 1.57 -0.79
C PHE A 130 2.10 1.66 -2.03
N ALA A 131 2.70 2.83 -2.28
CA ALA A 131 3.91 3.04 -3.07
C ALA A 131 5.08 3.32 -2.11
N ASP A 132 6.20 3.86 -2.59
CA ASP A 132 7.37 4.17 -1.74
C ASP A 132 7.78 5.66 -1.72
N GLY A 133 7.09 6.51 -2.48
CA GLY A 133 7.41 7.92 -2.61
C GLY A 133 8.70 8.19 -3.40
N LEU A 134 9.18 7.22 -4.17
CA LEU A 134 10.37 7.32 -4.99
C LEU A 134 10.02 7.16 -6.48
N GLY A 135 10.72 7.88 -7.36
CA GLY A 135 10.59 7.69 -8.80
C GLY A 135 11.04 6.30 -9.26
N ARG A 136 11.94 5.68 -8.51
CA ARG A 136 12.44 4.33 -8.73
C ARG A 136 12.63 3.62 -7.40
N ALA A 137 12.03 2.46 -7.26
CA ALA A 137 12.08 1.68 -6.03
C ALA A 137 13.52 1.25 -5.67
N ARG A 138 13.72 0.92 -4.38
CA ARG A 138 15.03 0.52 -3.84
C ARG A 138 14.93 -0.85 -3.19
N GLY A 139 15.71 -1.79 -3.72
CA GLY A 139 15.85 -3.12 -3.16
C GLY A 139 17.02 -3.28 -2.18
N ILE A 140 17.39 -4.55 -1.88
CA ILE A 140 18.54 -4.86 -1.00
C ILE A 140 19.81 -4.18 -1.51
N ASN A 141 20.72 -3.93 -0.58
CA ASN A 141 21.96 -3.18 -0.87
C ASN A 141 21.72 -1.81 -1.54
N LYS A 142 20.49 -1.25 -1.38
CA LYS A 142 20.06 0.00 -2.02
C LYS A 142 20.08 -0.07 -3.56
N ALA A 143 19.98 -1.26 -4.13
CA ALA A 143 19.86 -1.44 -5.58
C ALA A 143 18.72 -0.58 -6.12
N VAL A 144 18.99 0.15 -7.20
CA VAL A 144 18.00 1.03 -7.84
C VAL A 144 17.27 0.22 -8.89
N LEU A 145 15.97 0.05 -8.73
CA LEU A 145 15.14 -0.65 -9.71
C LEU A 145 14.85 0.24 -10.93
N ASP A 146 14.32 -0.35 -11.98
CA ASP A 146 14.08 0.40 -13.23
C ASP A 146 12.82 1.28 -13.14
N ARG A 147 11.84 0.87 -12.34
CA ARG A 147 10.53 1.51 -12.24
C ARG A 147 10.18 1.87 -10.81
N SER A 148 9.18 2.75 -10.62
CA SER A 148 8.56 3.05 -9.33
C SER A 148 7.74 1.87 -8.81
N ALA A 149 7.56 1.79 -7.49
CA ALA A 149 6.64 0.85 -6.87
C ALA A 149 5.19 1.31 -7.10
N PRO A 150 4.34 0.53 -7.79
CA PRO A 150 2.93 0.90 -7.98
C PRO A 150 2.15 0.73 -6.68
N SER A 151 1.07 1.51 -6.53
CA SER A 151 0.13 1.35 -5.42
C SER A 151 -0.52 -0.04 -5.41
N LEU A 152 -0.74 -0.60 -4.22
CA LEU A 152 -1.47 -1.86 -4.03
C LEU A 152 -2.96 -1.66 -3.70
N TRP A 153 -3.45 -0.42 -3.62
CA TRP A 153 -4.87 -0.20 -3.38
C TRP A 153 -5.73 -0.84 -4.47
N ASN A 154 -6.71 -1.63 -4.02
CA ASN A 154 -7.64 -2.37 -4.87
C ASN A 154 -6.99 -3.45 -5.76
N ILE A 155 -5.77 -3.87 -5.45
CA ILE A 155 -5.04 -4.83 -6.29
C ILE A 155 -5.76 -6.18 -6.43
N GLY A 156 -6.59 -6.56 -5.46
CA GLY A 156 -7.40 -7.79 -5.49
C GLY A 156 -8.46 -7.83 -6.60
N PHE A 157 -8.74 -6.69 -7.28
CA PHE A 157 -9.64 -6.62 -8.44
C PHE A 157 -8.92 -6.73 -9.79
N PHE A 158 -7.58 -6.83 -9.79
CA PHE A 158 -6.79 -6.76 -11.00
C PHE A 158 -6.29 -8.14 -11.41
N ASP A 159 -6.43 -8.46 -12.68
CA ASP A 159 -5.89 -9.65 -13.35
C ASP A 159 -4.74 -9.30 -14.31
N THR A 160 -4.39 -8.03 -14.40
CA THR A 160 -3.24 -7.51 -15.14
C THR A 160 -2.34 -6.75 -14.18
N LEU A 161 -1.15 -7.29 -13.86
CA LEU A 161 -0.28 -6.81 -12.79
C LEU A 161 1.07 -6.35 -13.32
N LEU A 162 1.83 -5.60 -12.49
CA LEU A 162 3.03 -4.85 -12.85
C LEU A 162 2.74 -3.70 -13.82
N TRP A 163 3.74 -2.84 -14.04
CA TRP A 163 3.62 -1.72 -14.99
C TRP A 163 3.42 -2.18 -16.43
N ASP A 164 4.03 -3.30 -16.82
CA ASP A 164 3.99 -3.86 -18.16
C ASP A 164 2.90 -4.92 -18.38
N GLY A 165 2.08 -5.18 -17.37
CA GLY A 165 1.01 -6.17 -17.47
C GLY A 165 1.46 -7.62 -17.59
N SER A 166 2.71 -7.93 -17.23
CA SER A 166 3.32 -9.24 -17.50
C SER A 166 2.90 -10.34 -16.52
N LYS A 167 2.10 -10.04 -15.51
CA LYS A 167 1.60 -11.02 -14.54
C LYS A 167 0.07 -10.98 -14.45
N SER A 168 -0.53 -12.15 -14.22
CA SER A 168 -1.99 -12.34 -14.19
C SER A 168 -2.52 -12.80 -12.83
N SER A 169 -1.65 -13.13 -11.88
CA SER A 169 -2.04 -13.43 -10.50
C SER A 169 -1.07 -12.82 -9.50
N LEU A 170 -1.58 -12.51 -8.30
CA LEU A 170 -0.75 -11.95 -7.22
C LEU A 170 0.34 -12.94 -6.78
N GLU A 171 0.06 -14.24 -6.79
CA GLU A 171 1.03 -15.28 -6.46
C GLU A 171 2.19 -15.33 -7.45
N GLU A 172 1.92 -15.20 -8.75
CA GLU A 172 2.97 -15.13 -9.77
C GLU A 172 3.78 -13.83 -9.69
N GLN A 173 3.12 -12.73 -9.36
CA GLN A 173 3.76 -11.43 -9.21
C GLN A 173 4.71 -11.43 -8.00
N LEU A 174 4.26 -11.96 -6.86
CA LEU A 174 4.98 -11.99 -5.59
C LEU A 174 6.33 -12.73 -5.68
N ILE A 175 6.43 -13.76 -6.52
CA ILE A 175 7.65 -14.54 -6.74
C ILE A 175 8.80 -13.65 -7.26
N GLY A 176 8.49 -12.67 -8.11
CA GLY A 176 9.48 -11.73 -8.63
C GLY A 176 10.22 -10.99 -7.53
N PRO A 177 9.55 -10.11 -6.77
CA PRO A 177 10.17 -9.33 -5.69
C PRO A 177 10.85 -10.17 -4.60
N LEU A 178 10.27 -11.30 -4.21
CA LEU A 178 10.85 -12.16 -3.18
C LEU A 178 12.23 -12.71 -3.55
N TYR A 179 12.43 -13.07 -4.83
CA TYR A 179 13.60 -13.82 -5.26
C TYR A 179 14.53 -13.08 -6.21
N SER A 180 14.16 -11.87 -6.64
CA SER A 180 15.03 -10.99 -7.42
C SER A 180 16.22 -10.52 -6.59
N ASP A 181 17.44 -10.71 -7.10
CA ASP A 181 18.69 -10.30 -6.44
C ASP A 181 18.78 -8.79 -6.21
N ASN A 182 17.98 -7.99 -6.94
CA ASN A 182 17.93 -6.54 -6.81
C ASN A 182 16.78 -6.04 -5.93
N GLU A 183 15.84 -6.91 -5.52
CA GLU A 183 14.70 -6.54 -4.69
C GLU A 183 14.84 -7.13 -3.29
N MET A 184 14.21 -8.27 -2.96
CA MET A 184 14.34 -8.91 -1.64
C MET A 184 15.43 -9.98 -1.59
N GLY A 185 15.91 -10.48 -2.72
CA GLY A 185 17.08 -11.33 -2.89
C GLY A 185 17.05 -12.67 -2.17
N ASN A 186 15.88 -13.13 -1.72
CA ASN A 186 15.79 -14.37 -0.95
C ASN A 186 15.82 -15.60 -1.87
N ARG A 187 15.74 -16.78 -1.29
CA ARG A 187 15.61 -18.07 -1.96
C ARG A 187 14.48 -18.84 -1.31
N PRO A 188 13.70 -19.64 -2.06
CA PRO A 188 12.57 -20.39 -1.52
C PRO A 188 12.93 -21.27 -0.32
N ASP A 189 14.05 -21.97 -0.40
CA ASP A 189 14.57 -22.84 0.67
C ASP A 189 14.96 -22.04 1.93
N GLN A 190 15.61 -20.89 1.77
CA GLN A 190 16.01 -20.03 2.87
C GLN A 190 14.82 -19.32 3.52
N LEU A 191 13.86 -18.82 2.72
CA LEU A 191 12.65 -18.19 3.21
C LEU A 191 11.87 -19.15 4.10
N ILE A 192 11.62 -20.38 3.62
CA ILE A 192 10.85 -21.36 4.38
C ILE A 192 11.62 -21.82 5.64
N ALA A 193 12.95 -21.97 5.57
CA ALA A 193 13.79 -22.31 6.72
C ALA A 193 13.73 -21.21 7.79
N ASN A 194 13.78 -19.93 7.41
CA ASN A 194 13.67 -18.81 8.33
C ASN A 194 12.33 -18.84 9.08
N LEU A 195 11.21 -19.03 8.37
CA LEU A 195 9.87 -19.10 8.98
C LEU A 195 9.71 -20.32 9.89
N ARG A 196 10.16 -21.51 9.44
CA ARG A 196 10.08 -22.75 10.24
C ARG A 196 10.95 -22.71 11.49
N SER A 197 12.05 -21.97 11.49
CA SER A 197 12.90 -21.80 12.66
C SER A 197 12.26 -20.90 13.75
N ASN A 198 11.32 -20.04 13.37
CA ASN A 198 10.66 -19.12 14.29
C ASN A 198 9.42 -19.79 14.93
N ALA A 199 9.43 -19.94 16.26
CA ALA A 199 8.35 -20.63 16.99
C ALA A 199 7.02 -19.88 16.85
N ILE A 200 7.03 -18.54 16.92
CA ILE A 200 5.81 -17.72 16.84
C ILE A 200 5.18 -17.89 15.46
N TYR A 201 5.96 -17.85 14.38
CA TYR A 201 5.39 -18.08 13.04
C TYR A 201 4.80 -19.48 12.89
N ARG A 202 5.44 -20.53 13.43
CA ARG A 202 4.85 -21.89 13.41
C ARG A 202 3.47 -21.91 14.06
N ASP A 203 3.32 -21.25 15.21
CA ASP A 203 2.03 -21.19 15.93
C ASP A 203 0.99 -20.39 15.12
N LEU A 204 1.37 -19.23 14.55
CA LEU A 204 0.47 -18.42 13.74
C LEU A 204 0.04 -19.14 12.46
N PHE A 205 0.95 -19.84 11.76
CA PHE A 205 0.59 -20.67 10.60
C PHE A 205 -0.34 -21.81 10.99
N THR A 206 -0.14 -22.44 12.15
CA THR A 206 -1.04 -23.47 12.66
C THR A 206 -2.45 -22.91 12.91
N VAL A 207 -2.57 -21.69 13.42
CA VAL A 207 -3.87 -21.02 13.62
C VAL A 207 -4.54 -20.68 12.28
N ALA A 208 -3.77 -20.24 11.30
CA ALA A 208 -4.29 -19.79 10.00
C ALA A 208 -4.66 -20.94 9.05
N PHE A 209 -3.83 -22.00 9.01
CA PHE A 209 -3.92 -23.09 8.02
C PHE A 209 -4.15 -24.48 8.60
N GLY A 210 -4.17 -24.60 9.93
CA GLY A 210 -4.23 -25.90 10.60
C GLY A 210 -2.84 -26.50 10.89
N PRO A 211 -2.80 -27.63 11.60
CA PRO A 211 -1.54 -28.25 12.01
C PRO A 211 -0.74 -28.78 10.81
N GLY A 212 0.56 -28.61 10.84
CA GLY A 212 1.49 -29.06 9.80
C GLY A 212 2.74 -28.21 9.70
N GLU A 213 3.64 -28.57 8.80
CA GLU A 213 4.80 -27.75 8.48
C GLU A 213 4.39 -26.59 7.55
N ILE A 214 5.00 -25.43 7.75
CA ILE A 214 4.80 -24.25 6.88
C ILE A 214 5.24 -24.61 5.46
N GLN A 215 4.38 -24.32 4.48
CA GLN A 215 4.63 -24.50 3.05
C GLN A 215 4.71 -23.14 2.34
N LEU A 216 5.44 -23.07 1.22
CA LEU A 216 5.63 -21.83 0.46
C LEU A 216 4.29 -21.28 -0.09
N ASP A 217 3.42 -22.14 -0.57
CA ASP A 217 2.09 -21.75 -1.05
C ASP A 217 1.22 -21.10 0.04
N GLN A 218 1.34 -21.55 1.28
CA GLN A 218 0.68 -20.91 2.42
C GLN A 218 1.23 -19.50 2.69
N VAL A 219 2.56 -19.31 2.53
CA VAL A 219 3.19 -17.98 2.66
C VAL A 219 2.66 -17.05 1.58
N TYR A 220 2.64 -17.50 0.32
CA TYR A 220 2.15 -16.71 -0.80
C TYR A 220 0.66 -16.39 -0.63
N THR A 221 -0.15 -17.39 -0.29
CA THR A 221 -1.59 -17.19 -0.03
C THR A 221 -1.83 -16.17 1.09
N ALA A 222 -1.07 -16.22 2.17
CA ALA A 222 -1.27 -15.27 3.27
C ALA A 222 -0.93 -13.83 2.85
N ILE A 223 0.22 -13.61 2.19
CA ILE A 223 0.63 -12.27 1.73
C ILE A 223 -0.39 -11.72 0.73
N THR A 224 -0.77 -12.51 -0.27
CA THR A 224 -1.72 -12.07 -1.31
C THR A 224 -3.14 -11.92 -0.78
N ALA A 225 -3.53 -12.65 0.27
CA ALA A 225 -4.80 -12.41 0.97
C ALA A 225 -4.81 -11.05 1.68
N PHE A 226 -3.69 -10.64 2.29
CA PHE A 226 -3.57 -9.29 2.85
C PHE A 226 -3.59 -8.23 1.74
N GLU A 227 -2.82 -8.39 0.67
CA GLU A 227 -2.82 -7.46 -0.46
C GLU A 227 -4.22 -7.31 -1.08
N SER A 228 -4.96 -8.42 -1.25
CA SER A 228 -6.34 -8.41 -1.75
C SER A 228 -7.31 -7.69 -0.80
N SER A 229 -6.99 -7.62 0.48
CA SER A 229 -7.80 -6.92 1.48
C SER A 229 -7.59 -5.40 1.50
N LEU A 230 -6.63 -4.89 0.73
CA LEU A 230 -6.34 -3.46 0.61
C LEU A 230 -7.37 -2.79 -0.33
N VAL A 231 -8.57 -2.55 0.20
CA VAL A 231 -9.69 -2.00 -0.56
C VAL A 231 -9.90 -0.52 -0.20
N SER A 232 -10.02 0.32 -1.24
CA SER A 232 -10.29 1.76 -1.14
C SER A 232 -11.49 2.11 -2.02
N LEU A 233 -12.69 2.14 -1.42
CA LEU A 233 -13.98 2.34 -2.08
C LEU A 233 -14.92 3.26 -1.28
N ASN A 234 -14.37 4.07 -0.35
CA ASN A 234 -15.13 4.99 0.51
C ASN A 234 -14.57 6.43 0.41
N SER A 235 -14.12 6.82 -0.78
CA SER A 235 -13.71 8.20 -1.04
C SER A 235 -14.92 9.13 -1.17
N ARG A 236 -14.69 10.45 -1.18
CA ARG A 236 -15.76 11.44 -1.41
C ARG A 236 -16.46 11.23 -2.76
N TYR A 237 -15.73 10.79 -3.79
CA TYR A 237 -16.30 10.37 -5.06
C TYR A 237 -17.31 9.23 -4.89
N ASP A 238 -17.00 8.21 -4.08
CA ASP A 238 -17.88 7.06 -3.89
C ASP A 238 -19.20 7.48 -3.24
N PHE A 239 -19.13 8.28 -2.19
CA PHE A 239 -20.34 8.82 -1.55
C PHE A 239 -21.17 9.67 -2.51
N TYR A 240 -20.53 10.49 -3.35
CA TYR A 240 -21.21 11.25 -4.40
C TYR A 240 -21.89 10.34 -5.42
N ALA A 241 -21.16 9.35 -5.93
CA ALA A 241 -21.66 8.37 -6.89
C ALA A 241 -22.87 7.57 -6.35
N HIS A 242 -22.95 7.41 -5.01
CA HIS A 242 -24.03 6.71 -4.33
C HIS A 242 -25.13 7.64 -3.78
N GLY A 243 -25.18 8.87 -4.25
CA GLY A 243 -26.30 9.80 -4.04
C GLY A 243 -26.09 10.88 -2.99
N LEU A 244 -24.96 10.91 -2.26
CA LEU A 244 -24.64 12.02 -1.37
C LEU A 244 -24.07 13.20 -2.17
N GLN A 245 -24.95 14.01 -2.75
CA GLN A 245 -24.57 15.10 -3.66
C GLN A 245 -23.62 16.15 -3.05
N THR A 246 -23.62 16.27 -1.72
CA THR A 246 -22.75 17.20 -0.97
C THR A 246 -21.37 16.63 -0.67
N ALA A 247 -21.06 15.38 -1.07
CA ALA A 247 -19.78 14.74 -0.80
C ALA A 247 -18.63 15.34 -1.60
N LEU A 248 -18.94 15.90 -2.79
CA LEU A 248 -17.97 16.66 -3.57
C LEU A 248 -18.24 18.17 -3.41
N SER A 249 -17.16 18.94 -3.29
CA SER A 249 -17.22 20.39 -3.37
C SER A 249 -17.55 20.84 -4.81
N PRO A 250 -17.99 22.11 -5.02
CA PRO A 250 -18.22 22.62 -6.36
C PRO A 250 -17.00 22.48 -7.30
N SER A 251 -15.78 22.73 -6.79
CA SER A 251 -14.57 22.63 -7.61
C SER A 251 -14.24 21.20 -7.99
N GLU A 252 -14.43 20.22 -7.08
CA GLU A 252 -14.26 18.80 -7.36
C GLU A 252 -15.30 18.28 -8.35
N LEU A 253 -16.52 18.79 -8.28
CA LEU A 253 -17.59 18.46 -9.23
C LEU A 253 -17.28 19.01 -10.64
N GLU A 254 -16.77 20.23 -10.72
CA GLU A 254 -16.26 20.80 -11.98
C GLU A 254 -15.12 19.92 -12.52
N GLY A 255 -14.15 19.50 -11.69
CA GLY A 255 -13.08 18.60 -12.05
C GLY A 255 -13.57 17.23 -12.54
N LEU A 256 -14.57 16.64 -11.87
CA LEU A 256 -15.23 15.42 -12.36
C LEU A 256 -15.85 15.63 -13.74
N ASN A 257 -16.47 16.79 -13.99
CA ASN A 257 -17.05 17.10 -15.29
C ASN A 257 -15.99 17.22 -16.38
N VAL A 258 -14.85 17.86 -16.09
CA VAL A 258 -13.69 17.87 -16.99
C VAL A 258 -13.19 16.45 -17.22
N PHE A 259 -12.94 15.68 -16.18
CA PHE A 259 -12.41 14.30 -16.22
C PHE A 259 -13.22 13.38 -17.15
N ARG A 260 -14.54 13.44 -17.07
CA ARG A 260 -15.46 12.62 -17.88
C ARG A 260 -15.88 13.26 -19.21
N SER A 261 -15.37 14.45 -19.51
CA SER A 261 -15.75 15.16 -20.75
C SER A 261 -15.21 14.44 -21.98
N PHE A 262 -15.91 14.63 -23.09
CA PHE A 262 -15.46 14.16 -24.40
C PHE A 262 -14.19 14.88 -24.86
N VAL A 263 -13.86 16.02 -24.26
CA VAL A 263 -12.64 16.78 -24.58
C VAL A 263 -11.42 16.15 -23.92
N SER A 264 -11.43 15.94 -22.60
CA SER A 264 -10.28 15.39 -21.86
C SER A 264 -10.16 13.86 -21.94
N ARG A 265 -11.30 13.15 -22.03
CA ARG A 265 -11.40 11.67 -22.15
C ARG A 265 -10.68 10.86 -21.08
N CYS A 266 -10.34 11.43 -19.92
CA CYS A 266 -9.62 10.73 -18.86
C CYS A 266 -10.37 9.47 -18.40
N GLY A 267 -11.70 9.56 -18.27
CA GLY A 267 -12.57 8.48 -17.82
C GLY A 267 -12.68 7.29 -18.79
N GLU A 268 -12.17 7.38 -20.01
CA GLU A 268 -12.21 6.28 -20.98
C GLU A 268 -11.11 5.23 -20.68
N CYS A 269 -9.95 5.67 -20.20
CA CYS A 269 -8.89 4.79 -19.72
C CYS A 269 -9.01 4.59 -18.20
N HIS A 270 -9.22 5.67 -17.45
CA HIS A 270 -9.39 5.63 -16.01
C HIS A 270 -10.87 5.47 -15.63
N THR A 271 -11.44 4.30 -16.00
CA THR A 271 -12.88 4.00 -15.86
C THR A 271 -13.25 3.75 -14.39
N PRO A 272 -14.27 4.45 -13.84
CA PRO A 272 -14.84 4.11 -12.54
C PRO A 272 -15.44 2.69 -12.52
N PRO A 273 -15.52 2.02 -11.36
CA PRO A 273 -15.20 2.54 -10.03
C PRO A 273 -13.74 2.41 -9.63
N LEU A 274 -12.92 1.62 -10.33
CA LEU A 274 -11.49 1.44 -10.02
C LEU A 274 -10.62 2.55 -10.59
N PHE A 275 -11.14 3.38 -11.49
CA PHE A 275 -10.39 4.39 -12.22
C PHE A 275 -9.21 3.79 -12.99
N SER A 276 -9.46 2.64 -13.62
CA SER A 276 -8.58 1.89 -14.50
C SER A 276 -9.41 0.94 -15.35
N ASN A 277 -9.07 0.80 -16.63
CA ASN A 277 -9.59 -0.25 -17.52
C ASN A 277 -8.63 -1.44 -17.61
N GLN A 278 -7.48 -1.39 -16.92
CA GLN A 278 -6.40 -2.39 -16.87
C GLN A 278 -5.73 -2.67 -18.23
N GLU A 279 -6.05 -1.94 -19.29
CA GLU A 279 -5.46 -2.14 -20.62
C GLU A 279 -4.02 -1.62 -20.69
N ILE A 280 -3.24 -2.17 -21.61
CA ILE A 280 -1.92 -1.64 -21.98
C ILE A 280 -2.11 -0.47 -22.92
N THR A 281 -1.66 0.70 -22.50
CA THR A 281 -1.84 1.94 -23.27
C THR A 281 -0.51 2.67 -23.44
N ILE A 282 -0.27 3.19 -24.63
CA ILE A 282 0.93 3.95 -24.96
C ILE A 282 0.56 5.44 -24.96
N ILE A 283 1.17 6.21 -24.07
CA ILE A 283 0.89 7.65 -23.92
C ILE A 283 2.12 8.53 -24.20
N GLY A 284 3.30 7.92 -24.43
CA GLY A 284 4.51 8.65 -24.77
C GLY A 284 5.07 9.48 -23.63
N VAL A 285 5.13 8.93 -22.41
CA VAL A 285 5.78 9.60 -21.27
C VAL A 285 7.28 9.75 -21.58
N PRO A 286 7.87 10.97 -21.41
CA PRO A 286 9.30 11.15 -21.61
C PRO A 286 10.09 10.42 -20.53
N GLU A 287 11.23 9.87 -20.90
CA GLU A 287 12.14 9.29 -19.91
C GLU A 287 12.82 10.43 -19.10
N PRO A 288 13.09 10.20 -17.82
CA PRO A 288 13.92 11.13 -17.04
C PRO A 288 15.31 11.28 -17.67
N GLU A 289 15.93 12.44 -17.52
CA GLU A 289 17.24 12.76 -18.09
C GLU A 289 18.28 11.66 -17.79
N GLY A 290 19.00 11.23 -18.83
CA GLY A 290 20.03 10.19 -18.75
C GLY A 290 19.51 8.76 -18.63
N ARG A 291 18.19 8.54 -18.80
CA ARG A 291 17.60 7.21 -18.77
C ARG A 291 17.37 6.68 -20.19
N PRO A 292 17.62 5.38 -20.42
CA PRO A 292 17.22 4.75 -21.66
C PRO A 292 15.69 4.65 -21.73
N PHE A 293 15.19 4.60 -22.96
CA PHE A 293 13.77 4.36 -23.22
C PHE A 293 13.31 3.03 -22.62
N ASP A 294 12.19 3.05 -21.86
CA ASP A 294 11.57 1.84 -21.31
C ASP A 294 10.58 1.25 -22.34
N PRO A 295 10.86 0.08 -22.93
CA PRO A 295 9.99 -0.52 -23.92
C PRO A 295 8.67 -1.06 -23.36
N GLY A 296 8.46 -1.00 -22.03
CA GLY A 296 7.21 -1.39 -21.37
C GLY A 296 6.75 -2.80 -21.74
N ALA A 297 5.45 -2.95 -21.95
CA ALA A 297 4.82 -4.23 -22.31
C ALA A 297 5.38 -4.83 -23.61
N GLY A 298 5.89 -4.01 -24.53
CA GLY A 298 6.48 -4.51 -25.76
C GLY A 298 7.71 -5.41 -25.55
N ALA A 299 8.47 -5.20 -24.47
CA ALA A 299 9.60 -6.04 -24.11
C ALA A 299 9.19 -7.41 -23.55
N THR A 300 8.11 -7.45 -22.79
CA THR A 300 7.65 -8.67 -22.09
C THR A 300 6.71 -9.51 -22.94
N SER A 301 5.83 -8.89 -23.73
CA SER A 301 4.90 -9.57 -24.63
C SER A 301 5.53 -9.98 -25.97
N GLY A 302 6.61 -9.31 -26.40
CA GLY A 302 7.18 -9.45 -27.74
C GLY A 302 6.30 -8.86 -28.85
N ILE A 303 5.24 -8.11 -28.51
CA ILE A 303 4.31 -7.49 -29.48
C ILE A 303 4.80 -6.09 -29.82
N PRO A 304 5.25 -5.82 -31.07
CA PRO A 304 5.81 -4.51 -31.45
C PRO A 304 4.85 -3.34 -31.22
N SER A 305 3.54 -3.56 -31.39
CA SER A 305 2.52 -2.53 -31.18
C SER A 305 2.29 -2.16 -29.71
N GLN A 306 2.89 -2.89 -28.78
CA GLN A 306 2.84 -2.57 -27.33
C GLN A 306 4.12 -1.91 -26.81
N ARG A 307 5.07 -1.58 -27.71
CA ARG A 307 6.32 -0.92 -27.32
C ARG A 307 6.05 0.44 -26.69
N GLY A 308 6.61 0.68 -25.51
CA GLY A 308 6.36 1.88 -24.70
C GLY A 308 4.97 1.90 -24.05
N GLY A 309 4.27 0.76 -24.04
CA GLY A 309 2.97 0.61 -23.42
C GLY A 309 3.07 0.17 -21.96
N PHE A 310 2.19 0.76 -21.15
CA PHE A 310 2.07 0.43 -19.71
C PHE A 310 0.61 0.20 -19.38
N ARG A 311 0.38 -0.63 -18.37
CA ARG A 311 -0.96 -0.85 -17.82
C ARG A 311 -1.50 0.46 -17.26
N VAL A 312 -2.73 0.80 -17.60
CA VAL A 312 -3.45 1.94 -17.03
C VAL A 312 -3.58 1.74 -15.52
N PRO A 313 -2.91 2.55 -14.68
CA PRO A 313 -2.99 2.39 -13.23
C PRO A 313 -4.30 2.92 -12.67
N SER A 314 -4.70 2.43 -11.50
CA SER A 314 -5.79 3.02 -10.75
C SER A 314 -5.44 4.45 -10.30
N LEU A 315 -6.43 5.34 -10.29
CA LEU A 315 -6.28 6.68 -9.70
C LEU A 315 -6.80 6.73 -8.25
N ARG A 316 -7.19 5.60 -7.68
CA ARG A 316 -7.58 5.55 -6.26
C ARG A 316 -6.40 5.93 -5.38
N ASN A 317 -6.63 6.83 -4.43
CA ASN A 317 -5.60 7.38 -3.54
C ASN A 317 -4.40 8.05 -4.26
N ILE A 318 -4.57 8.45 -5.52
CA ILE A 318 -3.49 8.99 -6.35
C ILE A 318 -2.77 10.19 -5.71
N ALA A 319 -3.46 10.99 -4.90
CA ALA A 319 -2.86 12.13 -4.19
C ALA A 319 -1.77 11.74 -3.20
N LYS A 320 -1.64 10.45 -2.84
CA LYS A 320 -0.65 9.95 -1.89
C LYS A 320 0.55 9.26 -2.55
N THR A 321 0.51 9.01 -3.88
CA THR A 321 1.46 8.12 -4.56
C THR A 321 2.49 8.84 -5.43
N ALA A 322 2.72 10.13 -5.18
CA ALA A 322 3.77 10.86 -5.87
C ALA A 322 5.17 10.24 -5.59
N PRO A 323 6.13 10.33 -6.54
CA PRO A 323 6.02 10.91 -7.88
C PRO A 323 5.32 9.97 -8.88
N TYR A 324 4.83 10.53 -9.98
CA TYR A 324 3.91 9.87 -10.91
C TYR A 324 4.60 9.28 -12.13
N MET A 325 3.89 8.38 -12.83
CA MET A 325 4.33 7.54 -13.96
C MET A 325 5.29 6.43 -13.54
N HIS A 326 5.66 5.57 -14.49
CA HIS A 326 6.43 4.35 -14.24
C HIS A 326 7.86 4.56 -13.73
N GLN A 327 8.43 5.76 -13.93
CA GLN A 327 9.75 6.14 -13.42
C GLN A 327 9.73 7.41 -12.55
N GLY A 328 8.54 7.82 -12.07
CA GLY A 328 8.40 9.03 -11.25
C GLY A 328 8.70 10.32 -12.00
N ASN A 329 8.25 10.40 -13.24
CA ASN A 329 8.54 11.50 -14.17
C ASN A 329 8.01 12.85 -13.71
N PHE A 330 6.92 12.87 -12.93
CA PHE A 330 6.27 14.09 -12.44
C PHE A 330 6.14 14.09 -10.93
N GLU A 331 6.54 15.19 -10.29
CA GLU A 331 6.51 15.34 -8.83
C GLU A 331 5.12 15.73 -8.31
N SER A 332 4.25 16.30 -9.15
CA SER A 332 2.93 16.75 -8.75
C SER A 332 1.81 16.26 -9.68
N LEU A 333 0.58 16.18 -9.15
CA LEU A 333 -0.62 15.92 -9.96
C LEU A 333 -0.80 17.01 -11.02
N ARG A 334 -0.48 18.26 -10.67
CA ARG A 334 -0.61 19.38 -11.60
C ARG A 334 0.28 19.24 -12.83
N ASP A 335 1.54 18.82 -12.64
CA ASP A 335 2.46 18.54 -13.75
C ASP A 335 1.98 17.35 -14.57
N THR A 336 1.43 16.32 -13.90
CA THR A 336 0.88 15.15 -14.56
C THR A 336 -0.28 15.50 -15.48
N VAL A 337 -1.26 16.27 -15.01
CA VAL A 337 -2.40 16.67 -15.87
C VAL A 337 -1.98 17.66 -16.96
N ALA A 338 -0.96 18.50 -16.71
CA ALA A 338 -0.39 19.38 -17.74
C ALA A 338 0.29 18.57 -18.84
N PHE A 339 0.97 17.47 -18.52
CA PHE A 339 1.52 16.54 -19.52
C PHE A 339 0.42 16.02 -20.46
N TYR A 340 -0.71 15.55 -19.92
CA TYR A 340 -1.84 15.11 -20.76
C TYR A 340 -2.42 16.22 -21.63
N ASN A 341 -2.43 17.45 -21.13
CA ASN A 341 -2.90 18.62 -21.87
C ASN A 341 -1.99 18.98 -23.06
N GLY A 342 -0.69 18.65 -22.97
CA GLY A 342 0.27 18.79 -24.07
C GLY A 342 0.06 17.81 -25.21
N GLY A 343 -0.65 16.69 -24.95
CA GLY A 343 -1.14 15.75 -25.93
C GLY A 343 -0.09 14.85 -26.58
N ARG A 344 -0.37 14.48 -27.81
CA ARG A 344 0.28 13.40 -28.53
C ARG A 344 1.71 13.77 -28.98
N GLY A 345 2.66 12.91 -28.64
CA GLY A 345 3.96 12.86 -29.33
C GLY A 345 4.98 13.91 -28.93
N HIS A 346 4.69 14.84 -27.99
CA HIS A 346 5.68 15.84 -27.58
C HIS A 346 6.86 15.26 -26.79
N ALA A 347 6.78 13.97 -26.45
CA ALA A 347 7.79 13.29 -25.62
C ALA A 347 8.30 11.97 -26.24
N VAL A 348 7.90 11.64 -27.48
CA VAL A 348 8.40 10.43 -28.16
C VAL A 348 9.86 10.62 -28.52
N PRO A 349 10.78 9.71 -28.12
CA PRO A 349 12.17 9.76 -28.55
C PRO A 349 12.31 9.71 -30.07
N GLU A 350 13.30 10.45 -30.64
CA GLU A 350 13.49 10.57 -32.10
C GLU A 350 13.68 9.23 -32.82
N ASP A 351 14.28 8.25 -32.15
CA ASP A 351 14.55 6.92 -32.68
C ASP A 351 13.42 5.91 -32.43
N GLU A 352 12.31 6.30 -31.80
CA GLU A 352 11.20 5.43 -31.45
C GLU A 352 9.95 5.72 -32.29
N ASN A 353 9.33 4.66 -32.79
CA ASN A 353 8.07 4.74 -33.50
C ASN A 353 6.95 4.15 -32.64
N LEU A 354 6.36 4.96 -31.78
CA LEU A 354 5.33 4.53 -30.83
C LEU A 354 3.94 4.69 -31.42
N LEU A 355 3.09 3.69 -31.20
CA LEU A 355 1.67 3.74 -31.55
C LEU A 355 0.89 4.42 -30.41
N ILE A 356 1.06 5.74 -30.27
CA ILE A 356 0.37 6.52 -29.26
C ILE A 356 -1.14 6.30 -29.35
N HIS A 357 -1.77 6.02 -28.23
CA HIS A 357 -3.20 5.76 -28.18
C HIS A 357 -4.00 6.95 -28.73
N TRP A 358 -5.02 6.69 -29.51
CA TRP A 358 -5.76 7.73 -30.25
C TRP A 358 -6.54 8.69 -29.33
N HIS A 359 -6.81 8.33 -28.07
CA HIS A 359 -7.40 9.23 -27.07
C HIS A 359 -6.42 10.29 -26.56
N ILE A 360 -5.10 10.10 -26.77
CA ILE A 360 -4.10 11.10 -26.40
C ILE A 360 -4.02 12.13 -27.52
N TRP A 361 -4.53 13.28 -27.27
CA TRP A 361 -4.55 14.43 -28.18
C TRP A 361 -4.33 15.71 -27.36
N GLU A 362 -4.34 16.89 -27.98
CA GLU A 362 -4.22 18.20 -27.35
C GLU A 362 -5.64 18.69 -26.95
N PRO A 363 -6.12 18.49 -25.71
CA PRO A 363 -7.47 18.93 -25.33
C PRO A 363 -7.57 20.44 -25.12
N ASP A 364 -6.44 21.16 -25.03
CA ASP A 364 -6.36 22.62 -24.85
C ASP A 364 -7.20 23.10 -23.66
N LEU A 365 -7.08 22.42 -22.54
CA LEU A 365 -7.74 22.79 -21.29
C LEU A 365 -7.07 24.04 -20.72
N ARG A 366 -7.89 24.93 -20.16
CA ARG A 366 -7.42 26.14 -19.48
C ARG A 366 -6.79 25.80 -18.13
N GLU A 367 -5.97 26.68 -17.60
CA GLU A 367 -5.27 26.49 -16.32
C GLU A 367 -6.26 26.16 -15.17
N GLU A 368 -7.41 26.85 -15.13
CA GLU A 368 -8.45 26.60 -14.13
C GLU A 368 -9.07 25.19 -14.27
N GLU A 369 -9.22 24.67 -15.48
CA GLU A 369 -9.75 23.32 -15.72
C GLU A 369 -8.75 22.26 -15.28
N LEU A 370 -7.45 22.50 -15.47
CA LEU A 370 -6.38 21.64 -14.94
C LEU A 370 -6.37 21.66 -13.41
N ASP A 371 -6.56 22.82 -12.77
CA ASP A 371 -6.67 22.92 -11.32
C ASP A 371 -7.89 22.17 -10.79
N ARG A 372 -9.06 22.26 -11.49
CA ARG A 372 -10.25 21.49 -11.14
C ARG A 372 -10.06 19.99 -11.28
N LEU A 373 -9.33 19.53 -12.30
CA LEU A 373 -8.95 18.13 -12.41
C LEU A 373 -8.14 17.65 -11.19
N VAL A 374 -7.18 18.45 -10.74
CA VAL A 374 -6.38 18.13 -9.54
C VAL A 374 -7.28 18.08 -8.30
N ASP A 375 -8.21 19.02 -8.12
CA ASP A 375 -9.18 18.99 -7.03
C ASP A 375 -9.99 17.68 -7.04
N PHE A 376 -10.46 17.25 -8.21
CA PHE A 376 -11.18 15.97 -8.35
C PHE A 376 -10.31 14.77 -8.03
N LEU A 377 -9.05 14.75 -8.50
CA LEU A 377 -8.12 13.64 -8.20
C LEU A 377 -7.86 13.49 -6.69
N HIS A 378 -7.84 14.60 -5.95
CA HIS A 378 -7.79 14.55 -4.48
C HIS A 378 -9.05 13.93 -3.86
N ALA A 379 -10.22 14.08 -4.49
CA ALA A 379 -11.47 13.49 -4.01
C ALA A 379 -11.54 11.96 -4.15
N LEU A 380 -10.58 11.34 -4.87
CA LEU A 380 -10.43 9.88 -4.99
C LEU A 380 -9.67 9.26 -3.81
N THR A 381 -9.28 10.05 -2.82
CA THR A 381 -8.60 9.57 -1.61
C THR A 381 -9.63 9.02 -0.63
N ASP A 382 -9.43 7.77 -0.22
CA ASP A 382 -10.18 7.15 0.87
C ASP A 382 -9.47 7.47 2.19
N GLU A 383 -10.15 8.19 3.07
CA GLU A 383 -9.65 8.57 4.39
C GLU A 383 -10.19 7.64 5.49
N GLY A 384 -11.10 6.74 5.13
CA GLY A 384 -11.84 5.90 6.07
C GLY A 384 -11.13 4.64 6.52
N PHE A 385 -10.19 4.14 5.73
CA PHE A 385 -9.49 2.90 6.03
C PHE A 385 -7.99 2.99 5.81
N MET A 386 -7.25 2.58 6.85
CA MET A 386 -5.81 2.33 6.78
C MET A 386 -5.52 1.07 7.59
N PRO A 387 -4.86 0.05 7.02
CA PRO A 387 -4.51 -1.16 7.76
C PRO A 387 -3.52 -0.83 8.88
N GLU A 388 -3.68 -1.52 10.01
CA GLU A 388 -2.78 -1.33 11.14
C GLU A 388 -1.38 -1.84 10.82
N ILE A 389 -0.38 -0.97 10.97
CA ILE A 389 1.03 -1.35 10.87
C ILE A 389 1.41 -2.07 12.17
N PRO A 390 1.97 -3.30 12.11
CA PRO A 390 2.35 -4.02 13.32
C PRO A 390 3.38 -3.25 14.14
N ARG A 391 3.13 -3.06 15.43
CA ARG A 391 4.10 -2.42 16.34
C ARG A 391 5.28 -3.33 16.66
N ARG A 392 5.07 -4.64 16.60
CA ARG A 392 6.05 -5.69 16.80
C ARG A 392 5.80 -6.81 15.80
N LEU A 393 6.85 -7.49 15.41
CA LEU A 393 6.79 -8.60 14.46
C LEU A 393 7.14 -9.92 15.16
N PRO A 394 6.58 -11.05 14.69
CA PRO A 394 6.93 -12.38 15.18
C PRO A 394 8.43 -12.70 15.09
N SER A 395 9.11 -12.15 14.10
CA SER A 395 10.56 -12.28 13.93
C SER A 395 11.39 -11.55 15.00
N GLY A 396 10.80 -10.59 15.71
CA GLY A 396 11.50 -9.66 16.60
C GLY A 396 12.21 -8.52 15.87
N LEU A 397 12.14 -8.48 14.53
CA LEU A 397 12.68 -7.40 13.71
C LEU A 397 11.77 -6.15 13.76
N THR A 398 12.30 -5.02 13.33
CA THR A 398 11.51 -3.79 13.17
C THR A 398 10.68 -3.88 11.87
N PRO A 399 9.40 -3.49 11.89
CA PRO A 399 8.58 -3.45 10.68
C PRO A 399 9.21 -2.61 9.57
N GLY A 400 9.20 -3.15 8.35
CA GLY A 400 9.71 -2.45 7.17
C GLY A 400 8.95 -1.17 6.90
N ARG A 401 9.67 -0.13 6.46
CA ARG A 401 9.11 1.17 6.04
C ARG A 401 9.84 1.67 4.81
N ALA A 402 9.18 2.53 4.04
CA ALA A 402 9.79 3.11 2.85
C ALA A 402 11.10 3.84 3.15
N MET A 403 12.07 3.62 2.29
CA MET A 403 13.32 4.37 2.28
C MET A 403 13.10 5.72 1.59
N ASN A 404 12.44 6.66 2.28
CA ASN A 404 12.11 7.96 1.72
C ASN A 404 13.36 8.83 1.45
N ARG A 405 13.20 9.92 0.67
CA ARG A 405 14.27 10.85 0.31
C ARG A 405 15.03 11.38 1.54
N ASN A 406 14.35 11.60 2.66
CA ASN A 406 14.94 12.12 3.89
C ASN A 406 15.84 11.09 4.59
N ASN A 407 15.56 9.80 4.46
CA ASN A 407 16.33 8.70 5.03
C ASN A 407 17.54 8.30 4.15
N LEU A 408 17.54 8.64 2.86
CA LEU A 408 18.66 8.35 1.95
C LEU A 408 19.86 9.27 2.17
N THR A 409 19.64 10.48 2.71
CA THR A 409 20.68 11.50 2.93
C THR A 409 21.30 11.47 4.33
N SER A 410 20.77 10.68 5.26
CA SER A 410 21.14 10.68 6.69
C SER A 410 22.02 9.50 7.14
N ARG A 411 22.69 8.80 6.22
CA ARG A 411 23.65 7.73 6.58
C ARG A 411 24.95 7.84 5.80
#